data_ba21e26fe4215cf3368e96b80fbca1d8
#
_entry.id   ba21e26fe4215cf3368e96b80fbca1d8
#
_cell.length_a   1.000
_cell.length_b   1.000
_cell.length_c   1.000
_cell.angle_alpha   90.00
_cell.angle_beta   90.00
_cell.angle_gamma   90.00
#
_symmetry.space_group_name_H-M   'P 1'
#
loop_
_entity.id
_entity.type
_entity.pdbx_description
1 polymer ?
#
loop_
_entity_poly.entity_id
_entity_poly.type
_entity_poly.pdbx_seq_one_letter_code
_entity_poly.pdbx_strand_id
1 'polypeptide(L)'
;LEKWAKNQFDRLAEVEIEKYNNLVLKKNSTEGEEKEKMEAAIITLAKAQTPLMIEVRQMLLDWENGDVAVMDLWKTMNSWVYEGFAVTYKALGVAFDKYYYESNTYLLGKNIVEEGLEKGVFFKKSDNSVWIDLTADGLDEKLVLRGDGTSVYITQDIGTADLKYSDFAMDKSIYVVGNEQDYHFKVLKLIAQKLQKPHADGIFHYSYGMVDLPSGKMKSREGTVVDADDLV
;
A
#
# COMPACT_ATOMS: atom_id res chain seq x y z
N LEU A 1 -9.84 -4.04 -29.04
CA LEU A 1 -9.39 -3.11 -28.00
C LEU A 1 -9.68 -1.65 -28.37
N GLU A 2 -9.28 -1.18 -29.55
CA GLU A 2 -9.53 0.20 -29.99
C GLU A 2 -11.02 0.54 -30.11
N LYS A 3 -11.85 -0.37 -30.63
CA LYS A 3 -13.30 -0.17 -30.77
C LYS A 3 -14.01 -0.11 -29.41
N TRP A 4 -13.55 -0.89 -28.43
CA TRP A 4 -14.07 -0.87 -27.07
C TRP A 4 -13.65 0.42 -26.35
N ALA A 5 -12.39 0.79 -26.44
CA ALA A 5 -11.85 2.03 -25.87
C ALA A 5 -12.59 3.25 -26.43
N LYS A 6 -12.78 3.32 -27.74
CA LYS A 6 -13.48 4.42 -28.41
C LYS A 6 -14.91 4.60 -27.89
N ASN A 7 -15.65 3.52 -27.65
CA ASN A 7 -17.02 3.58 -27.10
C ASN A 7 -17.05 4.08 -25.64
N GLN A 8 -15.96 3.96 -24.89
CA GLN A 8 -15.86 4.49 -23.54
C GLN A 8 -15.52 6.00 -23.54
N PHE A 9 -14.84 6.48 -24.57
CA PHE A 9 -14.42 7.88 -24.68
C PHE A 9 -15.56 8.84 -25.02
N ASP A 10 -16.65 8.39 -25.61
CA ASP A 10 -17.84 9.22 -25.85
C ASP A 10 -18.53 9.69 -24.53
N ARG A 11 -18.04 9.23 -23.37
CA ARG A 11 -18.54 9.57 -22.04
C ARG A 11 -17.54 10.34 -21.16
N LEU A 12 -16.37 10.66 -21.70
CA LEU A 12 -15.32 11.34 -20.94
C LEU A 12 -15.64 12.81 -20.72
N ALA A 13 -15.25 13.35 -19.55
CA ALA A 13 -15.16 14.78 -19.36
C ALA A 13 -14.15 15.40 -20.35
N GLU A 14 -14.34 16.66 -20.76
CA GLU A 14 -13.51 17.32 -21.78
C GLU A 14 -12.00 17.21 -21.50
N VAL A 15 -11.58 17.31 -20.24
CA VAL A 15 -10.17 17.18 -19.81
C VAL A 15 -9.62 15.78 -20.10
N GLU A 16 -10.42 14.75 -19.94
CA GLU A 16 -10.00 13.36 -20.19
C GLU A 16 -9.95 13.06 -21.69
N ILE A 17 -10.82 13.69 -22.48
CA ILE A 17 -10.79 13.65 -23.95
C ILE A 17 -9.50 14.26 -24.46
N GLU A 18 -9.07 15.38 -23.90
CA GLU A 18 -7.79 16.01 -24.26
C GLU A 18 -6.60 15.11 -23.94
N LYS A 19 -6.56 14.51 -22.76
CA LYS A 19 -5.50 13.54 -22.38
C LYS A 19 -5.47 12.35 -23.35
N TYR A 20 -6.61 11.80 -23.70
CA TYR A 20 -6.72 10.72 -24.68
C TYR A 20 -6.14 11.11 -26.03
N ASN A 21 -6.60 12.25 -26.57
CA ASN A 21 -6.13 12.74 -27.84
C ASN A 21 -4.60 12.95 -27.87
N ASN A 22 -4.03 13.49 -26.78
CA ASN A 22 -2.60 13.67 -26.63
C ASN A 22 -1.84 12.33 -26.59
N LEU A 23 -2.38 11.31 -25.92
CA LEU A 23 -1.79 9.97 -25.88
C LEU A 23 -1.84 9.31 -27.26
N VAL A 24 -2.95 9.45 -27.99
CA VAL A 24 -3.12 8.92 -29.36
C VAL A 24 -2.13 9.59 -30.33
N LEU A 25 -1.98 10.91 -30.25
CA LEU A 25 -1.01 11.65 -31.07
C LEU A 25 0.43 11.18 -30.79
N LYS A 26 0.81 11.05 -29.51
CA LYS A 26 2.13 10.54 -29.13
C LYS A 26 2.33 9.10 -29.61
N LYS A 27 1.35 8.21 -29.42
CA LYS A 27 1.39 6.83 -29.92
C LYS A 27 1.68 6.78 -31.42
N ASN A 28 1.04 7.65 -32.21
CA ASN A 28 1.19 7.66 -33.66
C ASN A 28 2.53 8.23 -34.14
N SER A 29 3.26 8.94 -33.26
CA SER A 29 4.57 9.55 -33.54
C SER A 29 5.74 8.80 -32.91
N THR A 30 5.49 7.67 -32.22
CA THR A 30 6.53 6.86 -31.54
C THR A 30 6.50 5.43 -32.01
N GLU A 31 7.63 4.70 -31.84
CA GLU A 31 7.79 3.30 -32.18
C GLU A 31 8.39 2.51 -31.00
N GLY A 32 8.34 1.19 -31.07
CA GLY A 32 8.93 0.30 -30.08
C GLY A 32 8.31 0.43 -28.70
N GLU A 33 9.13 0.36 -27.66
CA GLU A 33 8.72 0.34 -26.23
C GLU A 33 7.91 1.59 -25.84
N GLU A 34 8.19 2.73 -26.44
CA GLU A 34 7.49 3.98 -26.13
C GLU A 34 6.04 3.97 -26.65
N LYS A 35 5.82 3.34 -27.81
CA LYS A 35 4.48 3.11 -28.36
C LYS A 35 3.67 2.16 -27.45
N GLU A 36 4.29 1.09 -26.96
CA GLU A 36 3.64 0.17 -26.02
C GLU A 36 3.25 0.86 -24.70
N LYS A 37 4.10 1.74 -24.18
CA LYS A 37 3.76 2.56 -23.00
C LYS A 37 2.57 3.47 -23.25
N MET A 38 2.46 4.09 -24.43
CA MET A 38 1.30 4.92 -24.77
C MET A 38 0.03 4.08 -24.94
N GLU A 39 0.12 2.89 -25.52
CA GLU A 39 -1.02 1.96 -25.60
C GLU A 39 -1.52 1.54 -24.20
N ALA A 40 -0.61 1.19 -23.31
CA ALA A 40 -0.94 0.85 -21.93
C ALA A 40 -1.59 2.03 -21.20
N ALA A 41 -1.12 3.26 -21.39
CA ALA A 41 -1.68 4.46 -20.81
C ALA A 41 -3.11 4.74 -21.34
N ILE A 42 -3.35 4.55 -22.64
CA ILE A 42 -4.68 4.68 -23.26
C ILE A 42 -5.65 3.65 -22.67
N ILE A 43 -5.22 2.39 -22.54
CA ILE A 43 -6.05 1.33 -21.94
C ILE A 43 -6.37 1.66 -20.48
N THR A 44 -5.40 2.15 -19.71
CA THR A 44 -5.58 2.54 -18.31
C THR A 44 -6.59 3.67 -18.19
N LEU A 45 -6.48 4.70 -19.03
CA LEU A 45 -7.43 5.80 -19.07
C LEU A 45 -8.85 5.33 -19.39
N ALA A 46 -8.99 4.46 -20.41
CA ALA A 46 -10.28 3.90 -20.80
C ALA A 46 -10.92 3.07 -19.68
N LYS A 47 -10.13 2.21 -19.02
CA LYS A 47 -10.60 1.43 -17.87
C LYS A 47 -11.10 2.31 -16.73
N ALA A 48 -10.37 3.38 -16.44
CA ALA A 48 -10.71 4.31 -15.36
C ALA A 48 -12.05 5.05 -15.59
N GLN A 49 -12.52 5.12 -16.83
CA GLN A 49 -13.77 5.83 -17.20
C GLN A 49 -14.96 4.88 -17.43
N THR A 50 -14.80 3.59 -17.20
CA THR A 50 -15.94 2.67 -17.23
C THR A 50 -16.94 2.99 -16.12
N PRO A 51 -18.26 2.79 -16.33
CA PRO A 51 -19.26 2.99 -15.29
C PRO A 51 -18.90 2.28 -13.99
N LEU A 52 -18.46 1.02 -14.09
CA LEU A 52 -18.01 0.23 -12.93
C LEU A 52 -16.88 0.90 -12.15
N MET A 53 -15.86 1.45 -12.82
CA MET A 53 -14.75 2.11 -12.14
C MET A 53 -15.11 3.46 -11.53
N ILE A 54 -16.12 4.12 -12.10
CA ILE A 54 -16.70 5.34 -11.51
C ILE A 54 -17.44 4.97 -10.22
N GLU A 55 -18.26 3.93 -10.23
CA GLU A 55 -18.95 3.41 -9.04
C GLU A 55 -17.98 2.94 -7.95
N VAL A 56 -16.91 2.24 -8.34
CA VAL A 56 -15.84 1.81 -7.39
C VAL A 56 -15.17 3.01 -6.71
N ARG A 57 -14.87 4.07 -7.46
CA ARG A 57 -14.29 5.29 -6.87
C ARG A 57 -15.27 6.00 -5.95
N GLN A 58 -16.56 6.05 -6.33
CA GLN A 58 -17.58 6.61 -5.48
C GLN A 58 -17.73 5.79 -4.20
N MET A 59 -17.77 4.47 -4.30
CA MET A 59 -17.83 3.57 -3.13
C MET A 59 -16.63 3.77 -2.18
N LEU A 60 -15.42 4.04 -2.70
CA LEU A 60 -14.27 4.36 -1.87
C LEU A 60 -14.46 5.66 -1.09
N LEU A 61 -14.97 6.71 -1.75
CA LEU A 61 -15.29 7.98 -1.09
C LEU A 61 -16.39 7.82 -0.04
N ASP A 62 -17.41 7.04 -0.35
CA ASP A 62 -18.49 6.72 0.58
C ASP A 62 -17.98 5.95 1.79
N TRP A 63 -17.05 5.01 1.58
CA TRP A 63 -16.36 4.30 2.67
C TRP A 63 -15.54 5.27 3.55
N GLU A 64 -14.76 6.17 2.95
CA GLU A 64 -13.96 7.17 3.67
C GLU A 64 -14.82 8.15 4.46
N ASN A 65 -16.01 8.48 3.95
CA ASN A 65 -17.00 9.34 4.60
C ASN A 65 -17.87 8.60 5.64
N GLY A 66 -17.68 7.29 5.79
CA GLY A 66 -18.42 6.48 6.76
C GLY A 66 -19.86 6.19 6.36
N ASP A 67 -20.19 6.12 5.06
CA ASP A 67 -21.52 5.71 4.60
C ASP A 67 -21.90 4.36 5.21
N VAL A 68 -23.06 4.30 5.82
CA VAL A 68 -23.47 3.14 6.63
C VAL A 68 -23.60 1.88 5.77
N ALA A 69 -24.17 1.98 4.59
CA ALA A 69 -24.41 0.81 3.74
C ALA A 69 -23.08 0.24 3.18
N VAL A 70 -22.18 1.11 2.78
CA VAL A 70 -20.84 0.73 2.29
C VAL A 70 -20.00 0.14 3.42
N MET A 71 -20.03 0.76 4.60
CA MET A 71 -19.32 0.26 5.79
C MET A 71 -19.85 -1.10 6.25
N ASP A 72 -21.15 -1.33 6.22
CA ASP A 72 -21.74 -2.61 6.62
C ASP A 72 -21.41 -3.70 5.60
N LEU A 73 -21.45 -3.40 4.30
CA LEU A 73 -21.00 -4.33 3.26
C LEU A 73 -19.52 -4.69 3.46
N TRP A 74 -18.64 -3.70 3.65
CA TRP A 74 -17.22 -3.89 3.88
C TRP A 74 -16.95 -4.75 5.13
N LYS A 75 -17.62 -4.47 6.25
CA LYS A 75 -17.50 -5.27 7.49
C LYS A 75 -17.96 -6.71 7.28
N THR A 76 -19.08 -6.90 6.57
CA THR A 76 -19.62 -8.22 6.27
C THR A 76 -18.64 -9.04 5.44
N MET A 77 -18.09 -8.48 4.38
CA MET A 77 -17.10 -9.17 3.54
C MET A 77 -15.82 -9.50 4.32
N ASN A 78 -15.32 -8.56 5.14
CA ASN A 78 -14.16 -8.83 5.99
C ASN A 78 -14.44 -9.91 7.04
N SER A 79 -15.65 -9.98 7.62
CA SER A 79 -15.99 -11.02 8.60
C SER A 79 -15.86 -12.42 7.97
N TRP A 80 -16.30 -12.63 6.75
CA TRP A 80 -16.14 -13.89 6.04
C TRP A 80 -14.67 -14.28 5.84
N VAL A 81 -13.83 -13.30 5.49
CA VAL A 81 -12.38 -13.51 5.34
C VAL A 81 -11.75 -13.89 6.68
N TYR A 82 -12.11 -13.18 7.76
CA TYR A 82 -11.57 -13.48 9.10
C TYR A 82 -12.04 -14.84 9.63
N GLU A 83 -13.27 -15.24 9.35
CA GLU A 83 -13.76 -16.60 9.67
C GLU A 83 -12.94 -17.65 8.92
N GLY A 84 -12.67 -17.45 7.63
CA GLY A 84 -11.79 -18.32 6.84
C GLY A 84 -10.38 -18.38 7.41
N PHE A 85 -9.75 -17.26 7.74
CA PHE A 85 -8.43 -17.22 8.39
C PHE A 85 -8.42 -17.98 9.71
N ALA A 86 -9.47 -17.86 10.52
CA ALA A 86 -9.55 -18.57 11.80
C ALA A 86 -9.56 -20.10 11.61
N VAL A 87 -10.22 -20.61 10.56
CA VAL A 87 -10.21 -22.03 10.20
C VAL A 87 -8.80 -22.48 9.81
N THR A 88 -8.14 -21.75 8.92
CA THR A 88 -6.78 -22.05 8.45
C THR A 88 -5.77 -22.00 9.59
N TYR A 89 -5.80 -20.98 10.43
CA TYR A 89 -4.90 -20.87 11.60
C TYR A 89 -5.10 -22.01 12.58
N LYS A 90 -6.36 -22.41 12.82
CA LYS A 90 -6.65 -23.56 13.68
C LYS A 90 -6.09 -24.85 13.09
N ALA A 91 -6.22 -25.08 11.78
CA ALA A 91 -5.68 -26.26 11.10
C ALA A 91 -4.13 -26.29 11.17
N LEU A 92 -3.48 -25.13 11.04
CA LEU A 92 -2.04 -24.98 11.21
C LEU A 92 -1.55 -25.04 12.67
N GLY A 93 -2.44 -25.07 13.66
CA GLY A 93 -2.11 -25.05 15.08
C GLY A 93 -1.52 -23.69 15.55
N VAL A 94 -1.88 -22.61 14.89
CA VAL A 94 -1.39 -21.26 15.18
C VAL A 94 -2.44 -20.46 15.94
N ALA A 95 -2.01 -19.73 16.97
CA ALA A 95 -2.82 -18.78 17.72
C ALA A 95 -2.06 -17.45 17.89
N PHE A 96 -2.81 -16.38 18.07
CA PHE A 96 -2.26 -15.02 18.24
C PHE A 96 -2.81 -14.37 19.50
N ASP A 97 -1.96 -13.69 20.25
CA ASP A 97 -2.37 -12.94 21.45
C ASP A 97 -3.13 -11.67 21.09
N LYS A 98 -2.81 -11.04 19.92
CA LYS A 98 -3.45 -9.81 19.46
C LYS A 98 -3.44 -9.68 17.94
N TYR A 99 -4.52 -9.12 17.42
CA TYR A 99 -4.66 -8.76 16.00
C TYR A 99 -4.59 -7.26 15.82
N TYR A 100 -3.82 -6.81 14.82
CA TYR A 100 -3.76 -5.41 14.39
C TYR A 100 -4.31 -5.31 12.97
N TYR A 101 -5.46 -4.68 12.84
CA TYR A 101 -6.12 -4.48 11.54
C TYR A 101 -5.70 -3.15 10.95
N GLU A 102 -5.37 -3.13 9.66
CA GLU A 102 -4.93 -1.92 8.96
C GLU A 102 -5.96 -0.79 9.07
N SER A 103 -7.26 -1.11 9.01
CA SER A 103 -8.35 -0.16 9.22
C SER A 103 -8.28 0.62 10.55
N ASN A 104 -7.63 0.06 11.56
CA ASN A 104 -7.45 0.69 12.86
C ASN A 104 -6.08 1.36 13.01
N THR A 105 -5.09 0.98 12.20
CA THR A 105 -3.70 1.42 12.35
C THR A 105 -3.28 2.48 11.33
N TYR A 106 -4.00 2.61 10.20
CA TYR A 106 -3.57 3.50 9.11
C TYR A 106 -3.52 4.99 9.50
N LEU A 107 -4.27 5.43 10.52
CA LEU A 107 -4.26 6.80 11.02
C LEU A 107 -3.17 7.06 12.09
N LEU A 108 -2.61 6.01 12.69
CA LEU A 108 -1.68 6.14 13.82
C LEU A 108 -0.39 6.87 13.45
N GLY A 109 0.02 6.78 12.19
CA GLY A 109 1.24 7.42 11.72
C GLY A 109 1.19 8.94 11.64
N LYS A 110 0.02 9.57 11.64
CA LYS A 110 -0.08 11.04 11.49
C LYS A 110 0.55 11.80 12.65
N ASN A 111 0.30 11.37 13.88
CA ASN A 111 0.90 12.00 15.07
C ASN A 111 2.43 11.88 15.07
N ILE A 112 2.96 10.78 14.51
CA ILE A 112 4.40 10.56 14.39
C ILE A 112 5.02 11.48 13.35
N VAL A 113 4.27 11.81 12.29
CA VAL A 113 4.73 12.79 11.30
C VAL A 113 4.88 14.16 11.93
N GLU A 114 3.93 14.59 12.76
CA GLU A 114 4.00 15.84 13.50
C GLU A 114 5.19 15.85 14.47
N GLU A 115 5.35 14.80 15.27
CA GLU A 115 6.50 14.61 16.15
C GLU A 115 7.84 14.70 15.40
N GLY A 116 7.93 14.03 14.23
CA GLY A 116 9.14 14.05 13.42
C GLY A 116 9.48 15.41 12.82
N LEU A 117 8.47 16.20 12.46
CA LEU A 117 8.64 17.58 12.01
C LEU A 117 9.10 18.49 13.16
N GLU A 118 8.48 18.38 14.34
CA GLU A 118 8.86 19.13 15.53
C GLU A 118 10.29 18.85 15.99
N LYS A 119 10.74 17.60 15.91
CA LYS A 119 12.11 17.17 16.21
C LYS A 119 13.13 17.48 15.10
N GLY A 120 12.68 17.99 13.94
CA GLY A 120 13.55 18.24 12.80
C GLY A 120 14.12 16.97 12.16
N VAL A 121 13.55 15.81 12.45
CA VAL A 121 13.86 14.50 11.82
C VAL A 121 13.23 14.39 10.45
N PHE A 122 12.03 14.95 10.30
CA PHE A 122 11.32 15.05 9.02
C PHE A 122 11.32 16.50 8.52
N PHE A 123 11.16 16.66 7.22
CA PHE A 123 11.08 17.98 6.58
C PHE A 123 9.98 18.01 5.51
N LYS A 124 9.42 19.20 5.28
CA LYS A 124 8.42 19.43 4.24
C LYS A 124 9.07 19.89 2.95
N LYS A 125 8.57 19.36 1.81
CA LYS A 125 8.85 19.90 0.47
C LYS A 125 7.79 20.92 0.05
N SER A 126 8.02 21.61 -1.06
CA SER A 126 7.15 22.68 -1.58
C SER A 126 5.74 22.22 -1.95
N ASP A 127 5.56 20.93 -2.23
CA ASP A 127 4.27 20.27 -2.52
C ASP A 127 3.53 19.81 -1.25
N ASN A 128 3.97 20.22 -0.07
CA ASN A 128 3.51 19.82 1.26
C ASN A 128 3.79 18.35 1.63
N SER A 129 4.44 17.57 0.79
CA SER A 129 4.86 16.23 1.16
C SER A 129 5.92 16.26 2.27
N VAL A 130 5.91 15.24 3.15
CA VAL A 130 6.86 15.12 4.25
C VAL A 130 7.85 13.99 3.97
N TRP A 131 9.11 14.25 4.18
CA TRP A 131 10.22 13.38 3.86
C TRP A 131 11.20 13.24 5.02
N ILE A 132 11.97 12.17 4.98
CA ILE A 132 13.16 11.99 5.81
C ILE A 132 14.39 11.83 4.93
N ASP A 133 15.48 12.47 5.31
CA ASP A 133 16.79 12.27 4.69
C ASP A 133 17.56 11.16 5.42
N LEU A 134 17.85 10.08 4.68
CA LEU A 134 18.64 8.94 5.14
C LEU A 134 19.96 8.79 4.35
N THR A 135 20.37 9.82 3.62
CA THR A 135 21.57 9.78 2.77
C THR A 135 22.85 9.57 3.59
N ALA A 136 22.92 10.14 4.79
CA ALA A 136 24.02 9.90 5.72
C ALA A 136 24.11 8.44 6.21
N ASP A 137 23.02 7.69 6.15
CA ASP A 137 22.93 6.27 6.49
C ASP A 137 23.12 5.36 5.26
N GLY A 138 23.47 5.93 4.10
CA GLY A 138 23.69 5.21 2.85
C GLY A 138 22.40 4.76 2.15
N LEU A 139 21.30 5.45 2.41
CA LEU A 139 20.00 5.25 1.77
C LEU A 139 19.56 6.53 1.04
N ASP A 140 18.37 6.52 0.46
CA ASP A 140 17.79 7.71 -0.19
C ASP A 140 16.89 8.51 0.76
N GLU A 141 16.49 9.72 0.31
CA GLU A 141 15.33 10.39 0.93
C GLU A 141 14.07 9.53 0.80
N LYS A 142 13.28 9.47 1.85
CA LYS A 142 12.03 8.69 1.87
C LYS A 142 10.83 9.55 2.13
N LEU A 143 9.79 9.35 1.33
CA LEU A 143 8.47 9.91 1.55
C LEU A 143 7.85 9.29 2.79
N VAL A 144 7.40 10.15 3.71
CA VAL A 144 6.70 9.77 4.95
C VAL A 144 5.22 10.11 4.86
N LEU A 145 4.87 11.25 4.25
CA LEU A 145 3.47 11.66 4.04
C LEU A 145 3.34 12.32 2.66
N ARG A 146 2.28 11.99 1.92
CA ARG A 146 2.01 12.63 0.63
C ARG A 146 1.55 14.08 0.84
N GLY A 147 1.70 14.90 -0.20
CA GLY A 147 1.30 16.32 -0.17
C GLY A 147 -0.20 16.55 0.05
N ASP A 148 -1.04 15.58 -0.26
CA ASP A 148 -2.47 15.58 0.02
C ASP A 148 -2.83 15.14 1.44
N GLY A 149 -1.82 14.83 2.28
CA GLY A 149 -1.98 14.39 3.66
C GLY A 149 -2.29 12.89 3.82
N THR A 150 -2.23 12.10 2.74
CA THR A 150 -2.41 10.65 2.83
C THR A 150 -1.13 9.95 3.28
N SER A 151 -1.29 8.94 4.13
CA SER A 151 -0.18 8.13 4.64
C SER A 151 0.39 7.21 3.55
N VAL A 152 1.65 6.84 3.72
CA VAL A 152 2.32 5.77 2.99
C VAL A 152 2.58 4.60 3.94
N TYR A 153 2.91 3.41 3.41
CA TYR A 153 3.09 2.22 4.24
C TYR A 153 4.06 2.42 5.41
N ILE A 154 5.19 3.09 5.19
CA ILE A 154 6.17 3.31 6.26
C ILE A 154 5.59 4.10 7.45
N THR A 155 4.70 5.05 7.18
CA THR A 155 4.03 5.86 8.23
C THR A 155 3.09 5.01 9.06
N GLN A 156 2.35 4.10 8.43
CA GLN A 156 1.47 3.17 9.11
C GLN A 156 2.26 2.18 9.97
N ASP A 157 3.38 1.68 9.44
CA ASP A 157 4.22 0.72 10.16
C ASP A 157 4.92 1.33 11.38
N ILE A 158 5.35 2.59 11.31
CA ILE A 158 5.89 3.30 12.47
C ILE A 158 4.80 3.43 13.55
N GLY A 159 3.58 3.84 13.18
CA GLY A 159 2.45 3.92 14.10
C GLY A 159 2.08 2.59 14.73
N THR A 160 2.12 1.52 13.93
CA THR A 160 1.86 0.16 14.41
C THR A 160 2.98 -0.33 15.35
N ALA A 161 4.23 0.03 15.10
CA ALA A 161 5.35 -0.31 15.98
C ALA A 161 5.22 0.37 17.35
N ASP A 162 4.85 1.66 17.38
CA ASP A 162 4.55 2.39 18.62
C ASP A 162 3.39 1.74 19.39
N LEU A 163 2.32 1.37 18.69
CA LEU A 163 1.17 0.71 19.30
C LEU A 163 1.54 -0.66 19.92
N LYS A 164 2.28 -1.48 19.18
CA LYS A 164 2.78 -2.78 19.67
C LYS A 164 3.64 -2.61 20.93
N TYR A 165 4.51 -1.62 20.94
CA TYR A 165 5.34 -1.34 22.11
C TYR A 165 4.50 -0.88 23.30
N SER A 166 3.50 -0.03 23.08
CA SER A 166 2.56 0.37 24.12
C SER A 166 1.79 -0.80 24.71
N ASP A 167 1.43 -1.78 23.87
CA ASP A 167 0.66 -2.95 24.31
C ASP A 167 1.51 -3.98 25.08
N PHE A 168 2.75 -4.20 24.69
CA PHE A 168 3.56 -5.31 25.19
C PHE A 168 4.85 -4.91 25.89
N ALA A 169 5.29 -3.64 25.76
CA ALA A 169 6.59 -3.15 26.28
C ALA A 169 7.78 -4.12 25.98
N MET A 170 7.77 -4.72 24.76
CA MET A 170 8.70 -5.77 24.38
C MET A 170 10.11 -5.25 24.13
N ASP A 171 11.12 -6.04 24.51
CA ASP A 171 12.52 -5.77 24.20
C ASP A 171 12.84 -5.95 22.71
N LYS A 172 12.13 -6.86 22.03
CA LYS A 172 12.30 -7.14 20.61
C LYS A 172 10.96 -7.29 19.90
N SER A 173 10.83 -6.62 18.77
CA SER A 173 9.75 -6.81 17.79
C SER A 173 10.32 -7.52 16.57
N ILE A 174 10.03 -8.81 16.43
CA ILE A 174 10.52 -9.66 15.33
C ILE A 174 9.50 -9.68 14.22
N TYR A 175 9.87 -9.17 13.04
CA TYR A 175 9.05 -9.18 11.84
C TYR A 175 9.50 -10.32 10.92
N VAL A 176 8.67 -11.34 10.76
CA VAL A 176 8.93 -12.48 9.88
C VAL A 176 8.32 -12.18 8.53
N VAL A 177 9.13 -11.67 7.60
CA VAL A 177 8.68 -11.19 6.28
C VAL A 177 9.73 -11.53 5.22
N GLY A 178 9.30 -11.71 3.97
CA GLY A 178 10.17 -12.03 2.85
C GLY A 178 11.24 -10.96 2.58
N ASN A 179 12.36 -11.37 2.01
CA ASN A 179 13.55 -10.54 1.76
C ASN A 179 13.28 -9.35 0.80
N GLU A 180 12.21 -9.35 0.06
CA GLU A 180 11.79 -8.17 -0.74
C GLU A 180 11.53 -6.93 0.13
N GLN A 181 11.31 -7.11 1.45
CA GLN A 181 11.08 -6.05 2.42
C GLN A 181 12.32 -5.66 3.24
N ASP A 182 13.51 -6.21 2.96
CA ASP A 182 14.75 -5.89 3.71
C ASP A 182 15.01 -4.38 3.79
N TYR A 183 14.85 -3.69 2.67
CA TYR A 183 15.03 -2.25 2.59
C TYR A 183 13.99 -1.49 3.44
N HIS A 184 12.73 -1.90 3.39
CA HIS A 184 11.65 -1.29 4.14
C HIS A 184 11.88 -1.38 5.66
N PHE A 185 12.26 -2.55 6.18
CA PHE A 185 12.54 -2.72 7.61
C PHE A 185 13.82 -2.01 8.06
N LYS A 186 14.81 -1.88 7.18
CA LYS A 186 15.98 -1.04 7.46
C LYS A 186 15.58 0.42 7.64
N VAL A 187 14.72 0.94 6.76
CA VAL A 187 14.18 2.29 6.85
C VAL A 187 13.34 2.47 8.11
N LEU A 188 12.44 1.53 8.42
CA LEU A 188 11.61 1.56 9.62
C LEU A 188 12.44 1.70 10.90
N LYS A 189 13.47 0.86 11.04
CA LYS A 189 14.38 0.90 12.18
C LYS A 189 15.13 2.22 12.28
N LEU A 190 15.68 2.74 11.18
CA LEU A 190 16.39 4.02 11.15
C LEU A 190 15.46 5.19 11.53
N ILE A 191 14.25 5.22 11.04
CA ILE A 191 13.27 6.25 11.42
C ILE A 191 12.98 6.19 12.92
N ALA A 192 12.71 5.01 13.45
CA ALA A 192 12.47 4.84 14.89
C ALA A 192 13.68 5.29 15.74
N GLN A 193 14.92 4.99 15.30
CA GLN A 193 16.15 5.45 15.97
C GLN A 193 16.30 6.97 15.92
N LYS A 194 16.09 7.60 14.76
CA LYS A 194 16.18 9.07 14.62
C LYS A 194 15.10 9.79 15.43
N LEU A 195 13.92 9.20 15.56
CA LEU A 195 12.84 9.68 16.44
C LEU A 195 13.09 9.38 17.92
N GLN A 196 14.16 8.64 18.24
CA GLN A 196 14.51 8.21 19.61
C GLN A 196 13.40 7.38 20.28
N LYS A 197 12.76 6.49 19.50
CA LYS A 197 11.71 5.62 20.03
C LYS A 197 12.34 4.54 20.94
N PRO A 198 11.74 4.23 22.10
CA PRO A 198 12.29 3.28 23.06
C PRO A 198 12.44 1.86 22.50
N HIS A 199 11.62 1.47 21.53
CA HIS A 199 11.63 0.16 20.89
C HIS A 199 12.52 0.09 19.62
N ALA A 200 13.20 1.18 19.24
CA ALA A 200 13.90 1.28 17.95
C ALA A 200 14.96 0.17 17.77
N ASP A 201 15.78 -0.08 18.78
CA ASP A 201 16.85 -1.07 18.71
C ASP A 201 16.30 -2.51 18.69
N GLY A 202 15.13 -2.71 19.26
CA GLY A 202 14.41 -3.97 19.28
C GLY A 202 13.75 -4.38 17.96
N ILE A 203 13.65 -3.47 16.98
CA ILE A 203 13.11 -3.81 15.65
C ILE A 203 14.08 -4.75 14.94
N PHE A 204 13.60 -5.95 14.62
CA PHE A 204 14.38 -6.99 13.97
C PHE A 204 13.59 -7.64 12.83
N HIS A 205 14.11 -7.57 11.62
CA HIS A 205 13.55 -8.25 10.46
C HIS A 205 14.16 -9.65 10.34
N TYR A 206 13.34 -10.67 10.58
CA TYR A 206 13.69 -12.05 10.31
C TYR A 206 13.33 -12.37 8.85
N SER A 207 14.28 -12.06 7.97
CA SER A 207 14.14 -12.16 6.53
C SER A 207 14.23 -13.62 6.07
N TYR A 208 13.36 -14.02 5.14
CA TYR A 208 13.45 -15.31 4.47
C TYR A 208 13.37 -15.14 2.95
N GLY A 209 13.96 -16.10 2.21
CA GLY A 209 13.91 -16.11 0.75
C GLY A 209 12.49 -16.35 0.22
N MET A 210 12.15 -15.73 -0.91
CA MET A 210 10.84 -15.93 -1.55
C MET A 210 10.65 -17.40 -1.95
N VAL A 211 9.42 -17.88 -1.76
CA VAL A 211 8.99 -19.20 -2.22
C VAL A 211 8.31 -19.04 -3.57
N ASP A 212 8.92 -19.59 -4.60
CA ASP A 212 8.40 -19.51 -5.97
C ASP A 212 7.82 -20.87 -6.40
N LEU A 213 6.82 -20.81 -7.28
CA LEU A 213 6.33 -21.99 -7.97
C LEU A 213 7.32 -22.41 -9.06
N PRO A 214 7.29 -23.68 -9.53
CA PRO A 214 8.09 -24.08 -10.69
C PRO A 214 7.84 -23.24 -11.94
N SER A 215 6.66 -22.61 -12.05
CA SER A 215 6.28 -21.68 -13.11
C SER A 215 6.72 -20.24 -12.89
N GLY A 216 7.34 -19.91 -11.74
CA GLY A 216 7.78 -18.57 -11.36
C GLY A 216 7.07 -18.01 -10.14
N LYS A 217 7.15 -16.69 -9.94
CA LYS A 217 6.59 -16.00 -8.78
C LYS A 217 5.09 -16.21 -8.65
N MET A 218 4.64 -16.45 -7.42
CA MET A 218 3.21 -16.44 -7.11
C MET A 218 2.63 -15.03 -7.26
N LYS A 219 1.48 -14.92 -7.93
CA LYS A 219 0.78 -13.66 -8.15
C LYS A 219 -0.70 -13.82 -7.87
N SER A 220 -1.15 -13.37 -6.73
CA SER A 220 -2.55 -13.50 -6.29
C SER A 220 -3.55 -12.87 -7.26
N ARG A 221 -3.20 -11.72 -7.86
CA ARG A 221 -4.07 -11.03 -8.84
C ARG A 221 -4.20 -11.75 -10.18
N GLU A 222 -3.29 -12.67 -10.47
CA GLU A 222 -3.29 -13.50 -11.70
C GLU A 222 -3.80 -14.93 -11.43
N GLY A 223 -4.20 -15.23 -10.17
CA GLY A 223 -4.69 -16.56 -9.77
C GLY A 223 -3.60 -17.65 -9.77
N THR A 224 -2.32 -17.26 -9.79
CA THR A 224 -1.18 -18.19 -9.76
C THR A 224 -0.64 -18.26 -8.33
N VAL A 225 -1.44 -18.82 -7.43
CA VAL A 225 -1.07 -19.00 -6.01
C VAL A 225 -1.37 -20.44 -5.59
N VAL A 226 -0.71 -20.87 -4.52
CA VAL A 226 -1.09 -22.05 -3.74
C VAL A 226 -1.60 -21.52 -2.41
N ASP A 227 -2.84 -21.80 -2.10
CA ASP A 227 -3.45 -21.36 -0.86
C ASP A 227 -2.94 -22.20 0.32
N ALA A 228 -2.91 -21.61 1.52
CA ALA A 228 -2.48 -22.31 2.72
C ALA A 228 -3.35 -23.55 3.00
N ASP A 229 -4.63 -23.52 2.64
CA ASP A 229 -5.56 -24.63 2.77
C ASP A 229 -5.23 -25.79 1.83
N ASP A 230 -4.51 -25.55 0.74
CA ASP A 230 -4.01 -26.62 -0.16
C ASP A 230 -2.78 -27.35 0.41
N LEU A 231 -2.14 -26.78 1.45
CA LEU A 231 -0.94 -27.30 2.10
C LEU A 231 -1.24 -28.07 3.40
N VAL A 232 -2.46 -27.98 3.91
CA VAL A 232 -2.92 -28.59 5.15
C VAL A 232 -3.72 -29.85 4.88
#